data_7ff07945644002b82ce40b895a68f43a
#
_entry.id   7ff07945644002b82ce40b895a68f43a
#
_cell.length_a   1.000
_cell.length_b   1.000
_cell.length_c   1.000
_cell.angle_alpha   90.00
_cell.angle_beta   90.00
_cell.angle_gamma   90.00
#
_symmetry.space_group_name_H-M   'P 1'
#
loop_
_entity.id
_entity.type
_entity.pdbx_description
1 polymer ?
#
loop_
_entity_poly.entity_id
_entity_poly.type
_entity_poly.pdbx_seq_one_letter_code
_entity_poly.pdbx_strand_id
1 'polypeptide(L)'
;MRLDEIPVIDIHTVVVGSGAAGLNSADRLGQYGVEDLALITENMNSGTSRNTGSDKQTYYKLSLAGDAPDSVRRLAQILYEGGCVDGEHALCEAALSCQGFFKLV
;
A
#
# COMPACT_ATOMS: atom_id res chain seq x y z
N MET A 1 -25.69 -27.15 -4.97
CA MET A 1 -24.49 -26.94 -5.80
C MET A 1 -23.52 -28.09 -5.51
N ARG A 2 -23.16 -28.82 -6.52
CA ARG A 2 -22.20 -29.95 -6.37
C ARG A 2 -20.77 -29.35 -6.43
N LEU A 3 -19.87 -29.85 -5.60
CA LEU A 3 -18.49 -29.37 -5.56
C LEU A 3 -17.71 -29.62 -6.87
N ASP A 4 -18.13 -30.66 -7.60
CA ASP A 4 -17.59 -31.06 -8.91
C ASP A 4 -18.02 -30.14 -10.07
N GLU A 5 -18.96 -29.22 -9.83
CA GLU A 5 -19.41 -28.20 -10.80
C GLU A 5 -18.73 -26.82 -10.63
N ILE A 6 -17.87 -26.70 -9.63
CA ILE A 6 -17.16 -25.44 -9.39
C ILE A 6 -15.90 -25.40 -10.28
N PRO A 7 -15.76 -24.39 -11.15
CA PRO A 7 -14.55 -24.25 -11.95
C PRO A 7 -13.34 -24.03 -11.06
N VAL A 8 -12.30 -24.81 -11.26
CA VAL A 8 -11.01 -24.66 -10.58
C VAL A 8 -10.04 -23.95 -11.52
N ILE A 9 -9.41 -22.92 -11.03
CA ILE A 9 -8.39 -22.17 -11.76
C ILE A 9 -7.10 -22.24 -10.94
N ASP A 10 -6.06 -22.83 -11.53
CA ASP A 10 -4.73 -22.87 -10.91
C ASP A 10 -3.98 -21.57 -11.21
N ILE A 11 -3.51 -20.93 -10.17
CA ILE A 11 -2.76 -19.66 -10.26
C ILE A 11 -1.59 -19.73 -9.29
N HIS A 12 -0.42 -19.27 -9.74
CA HIS A 12 0.80 -19.29 -8.93
C HIS A 12 0.69 -18.39 -7.69
N THR A 13 0.15 -17.17 -7.86
CA THR A 13 0.05 -16.19 -6.78
C THR A 13 -1.33 -15.54 -6.75
N VAL A 14 -1.93 -15.50 -5.58
CA VAL A 14 -3.21 -14.83 -5.37
C VAL A 14 -3.07 -13.74 -4.33
N VAL A 15 -3.46 -12.52 -4.68
CA VAL A 15 -3.62 -11.40 -3.76
C VAL A 15 -5.08 -11.25 -3.40
N VAL A 16 -5.41 -11.24 -2.13
CA VAL A 16 -6.78 -11.13 -1.64
C VAL A 16 -7.06 -9.71 -1.15
N GLY A 17 -8.01 -9.06 -1.77
CA GLY A 17 -8.47 -7.71 -1.44
C GLY A 17 -7.92 -6.64 -2.36
N SER A 18 -8.78 -5.67 -2.73
CA SER A 18 -8.46 -4.53 -3.60
C SER A 18 -8.26 -3.21 -2.83
N GLY A 19 -7.96 -3.28 -1.55
CA GLY A 19 -7.54 -2.11 -0.77
C GLY A 19 -6.11 -1.67 -1.15
N ALA A 20 -5.62 -0.59 -0.53
CA ALA A 20 -4.30 -0.04 -0.83
C ALA A 20 -3.18 -1.08 -0.71
N ALA A 21 -3.21 -1.92 0.32
CA ALA A 21 -2.22 -2.97 0.52
C ALA A 21 -2.26 -4.03 -0.59
N GLY A 22 -3.45 -4.54 -0.94
CA GLY A 22 -3.61 -5.54 -1.99
C GLY A 22 -3.20 -5.03 -3.36
N LEU A 23 -3.65 -3.85 -3.74
CA LEU A 23 -3.27 -3.23 -5.01
C LEU A 23 -1.77 -2.95 -5.10
N ASN A 24 -1.17 -2.42 -4.02
CA ASN A 24 0.27 -2.19 -4.01
C ASN A 24 1.07 -3.50 -4.05
N SER A 25 0.60 -4.54 -3.37
CA SER A 25 1.23 -5.86 -3.42
C SER A 25 1.18 -6.46 -4.83
N ALA A 26 0.03 -6.41 -5.48
CA ALA A 26 -0.13 -6.90 -6.85
C ALA A 26 0.76 -6.13 -7.85
N ASP A 27 0.78 -4.80 -7.75
CA ASP A 27 1.66 -3.95 -8.56
C ASP A 27 3.14 -4.29 -8.37
N ARG A 28 3.58 -4.46 -7.11
CA ARG A 28 4.97 -4.82 -6.81
C ARG A 28 5.35 -6.20 -7.29
N LEU A 29 4.48 -7.19 -7.11
CA LEU A 29 4.73 -8.54 -7.62
C LEU A 29 4.87 -8.53 -9.14
N GLY A 30 4.01 -7.80 -9.86
CA GLY A 30 4.14 -7.62 -11.30
C GLY A 30 5.47 -6.96 -11.71
N GLN A 31 5.92 -5.94 -10.97
CA GLN A 31 7.23 -5.31 -11.20
C GLN A 31 8.42 -6.25 -10.95
N TYR A 32 8.26 -7.23 -10.07
CA TYR A 32 9.24 -8.29 -9.85
C TYR A 32 9.15 -9.45 -10.83
N GLY A 33 8.28 -9.36 -11.84
CA GLY A 33 8.15 -10.35 -12.90
C GLY A 33 7.23 -11.53 -12.56
N VAL A 34 6.37 -11.40 -11.57
CA VAL A 34 5.34 -12.41 -11.31
C VAL A 34 4.19 -12.19 -12.31
N GLU A 35 4.15 -13.01 -13.35
CA GLU A 35 3.17 -12.89 -14.43
C GLU A 35 1.87 -13.66 -14.13
N ASP A 36 1.98 -14.83 -13.49
CA ASP A 36 0.84 -15.66 -13.11
C ASP A 36 0.30 -15.21 -11.75
N LEU A 37 -0.42 -14.10 -11.76
CA LEU A 37 -0.92 -13.37 -10.60
C LEU A 37 -2.40 -13.05 -10.78
N ALA A 38 -3.21 -13.35 -9.77
CA ALA A 38 -4.58 -12.87 -9.68
C ALA A 38 -4.82 -12.03 -8.44
N LEU A 39 -5.63 -10.99 -8.59
CA LEU A 39 -6.20 -10.25 -7.48
C LEU A 39 -7.68 -10.60 -7.36
N ILE A 40 -8.07 -11.13 -6.23
CA ILE A 40 -9.46 -11.46 -5.94
C ILE A 40 -10.02 -10.56 -4.85
N THR A 41 -11.23 -10.06 -5.05
CA THR A 41 -11.89 -9.15 -4.13
C THR A 41 -13.40 -9.28 -4.27
N GLU A 42 -14.12 -9.03 -3.20
CA GLU A 42 -15.58 -8.99 -3.23
C GLU A 42 -16.10 -7.85 -4.11
N ASN A 43 -15.42 -6.71 -4.09
CA ASN A 43 -15.77 -5.55 -4.91
C ASN A 43 -14.53 -4.69 -5.19
N MET A 44 -14.25 -4.40 -6.45
CA MET A 44 -13.11 -3.55 -6.87
C MET A 44 -13.20 -2.12 -6.34
N ASN A 45 -14.38 -1.66 -5.97
CA ASN A 45 -14.58 -0.33 -5.38
C ASN A 45 -14.59 -0.33 -3.85
N SER A 46 -14.37 -1.47 -3.21
CA SER A 46 -14.24 -1.56 -1.75
C SER A 46 -12.82 -1.21 -1.29
N GLY A 47 -12.61 -1.23 0.00
CA GLY A 47 -11.34 -0.89 0.63
C GLY A 47 -11.43 0.42 1.41
N THR A 48 -10.86 0.41 2.60
CA THR A 48 -10.90 1.53 3.53
C THR A 48 -10.25 2.78 2.95
N SER A 49 -9.11 2.64 2.30
CA SER A 49 -8.37 3.78 1.72
C SER A 49 -9.15 4.54 0.64
N ARG A 50 -10.09 3.87 -0.02
CA ARG A 50 -10.97 4.48 -1.02
C ARG A 50 -12.24 5.08 -0.42
N ASN A 51 -12.81 4.41 0.57
CA ASN A 51 -14.17 4.68 1.05
C ASN A 51 -14.24 5.37 2.40
N THR A 52 -13.12 5.53 3.09
CA THR A 52 -13.05 6.32 4.31
C THR A 52 -12.32 7.61 4.05
N GLY A 53 -12.95 8.69 4.38
CA GLY A 53 -12.36 10.01 4.35
C GLY A 53 -12.63 10.71 5.67
N SER A 54 -11.75 11.61 6.05
CA SER A 54 -12.04 12.62 7.04
C SER A 54 -11.87 13.98 6.39
N ASP A 55 -12.39 15.01 7.03
CA ASP A 55 -12.14 16.40 6.66
C ASP A 55 -10.64 16.77 6.63
N LYS A 56 -9.79 15.91 7.22
CA LYS A 56 -8.34 16.01 7.25
C LYS A 56 -7.69 14.89 6.47
N GLN A 57 -8.01 14.74 5.22
CA GLN A 57 -7.33 13.78 4.35
C GLN A 57 -5.86 14.19 4.19
N THR A 58 -4.99 13.58 4.98
CA THR A 58 -3.55 13.86 4.98
C THR A 58 -2.79 12.63 4.52
N TYR A 59 -1.84 12.86 3.65
CA TYR A 59 -0.84 11.87 3.27
C TYR A 59 0.52 12.30 3.82
N TYR A 60 1.07 11.49 4.71
CA TYR A 60 2.40 11.75 5.25
C TYR A 60 3.46 11.37 4.24
N LYS A 61 4.22 12.34 3.81
CA LYS A 61 5.36 12.14 2.91
C LYS A 61 6.48 13.11 3.26
N LEU A 62 7.67 12.79 2.79
CA LEU A 62 8.80 13.69 2.91
C LEU A 62 8.47 15.04 2.25
N SER A 63 8.73 16.13 2.94
CA SER A 63 8.56 17.46 2.39
C SER A 63 9.64 17.75 1.36
N LEU A 64 9.23 18.08 0.15
CA LEU A 64 10.13 18.40 -0.97
C LEU A 64 10.31 19.91 -1.15
N ALA A 65 9.53 20.72 -0.43
CA ALA A 65 9.56 22.17 -0.49
C ALA A 65 9.15 22.75 0.86
N GLY A 66 9.64 23.94 1.16
CA GLY A 66 9.36 24.67 2.41
C GLY A 66 10.61 25.19 3.09
N ASP A 67 10.43 26.04 4.07
CA ASP A 67 11.52 26.72 4.79
C ASP A 67 12.15 25.84 5.89
N ALA A 68 11.50 24.75 6.27
CA ALA A 68 12.01 23.82 7.27
C ALA A 68 12.73 22.65 6.59
N PRO A 69 13.98 22.36 6.95
CA PRO A 69 14.68 21.20 6.42
C PRO A 69 13.97 19.92 6.86
N ASP A 70 13.70 19.06 5.91
CA ASP A 70 13.14 17.73 6.13
C ASP A 70 14.13 16.66 5.67
N SER A 71 14.06 15.49 6.26
CA SER A 71 14.87 14.34 5.89
C SER A 71 14.17 13.05 6.20
N VAL A 72 14.54 11.99 5.48
CA VAL A 72 14.07 10.62 5.75
C VAL A 72 14.22 10.27 7.23
N ARG A 73 15.38 10.60 7.82
CA ARG A 73 15.66 10.30 9.23
C ARG A 73 14.74 11.08 10.18
N ARG A 74 14.48 12.35 9.91
CA ARG A 74 13.59 13.16 10.74
C ARG A 74 12.15 12.68 10.65
N LEU A 75 11.66 12.40 9.46
CA LEU A 75 10.32 11.85 9.26
C LEU A 75 10.18 10.48 9.93
N ALA A 76 11.18 9.61 9.78
CA ALA A 76 11.21 8.31 10.44
C ALA A 76 11.18 8.45 11.97
N GLN A 77 11.91 9.39 12.51
CA GLN A 77 11.91 9.66 13.96
C GLN A 77 10.53 10.11 14.45
N ILE A 78 9.86 10.99 13.73
CA ILE A 78 8.49 11.44 14.07
C ILE A 78 7.51 10.27 14.05
N LEU A 79 7.59 9.41 13.04
CA LEU A 79 6.75 8.22 12.94
C LEU A 79 7.01 7.23 14.08
N TYR A 80 8.27 7.03 14.44
CA TYR A 80 8.66 6.16 15.55
C TYR A 80 8.21 6.71 16.91
N GLU A 81 8.40 8.00 17.14
CA GLU A 81 7.95 8.68 18.37
C GLU A 81 6.42 8.70 18.52
N GLY A 82 5.69 8.60 17.41
CA GLY A 82 4.25 8.40 17.40
C GLY A 82 3.79 7.04 17.96
N GLY A 83 4.72 6.09 18.13
CA GLY A 83 4.52 4.84 18.85
C GLY A 83 3.72 3.76 18.12
N CYS A 84 3.45 3.93 16.84
CA CYS A 84 2.62 3.00 16.05
C CYS A 84 3.42 2.03 15.17
N VAL A 85 4.72 2.29 14.98
CA VAL A 85 5.61 1.50 14.11
C VAL A 85 6.98 1.30 14.78
N ASP A 86 7.66 0.22 14.43
CA ASP A 86 9.06 0.03 14.83
C ASP A 86 10.03 0.90 13.99
N GLY A 87 11.30 0.91 14.38
CA GLY A 87 12.30 1.78 13.75
C GLY A 87 12.58 1.46 12.29
N GLU A 88 12.56 0.19 11.90
CA GLU A 88 12.75 -0.22 10.50
C GLU A 88 11.56 0.19 9.65
N HIS A 89 10.34 -0.06 10.13
CA HIS A 89 9.12 0.39 9.45
C HIS A 89 9.09 1.91 9.29
N ALA A 90 9.39 2.65 10.34
CA ALA A 90 9.43 4.12 10.28
C ALA A 90 10.41 4.63 9.21
N LEU A 91 11.60 3.99 9.11
CA LEU A 91 12.60 4.35 8.12
C LEU A 91 12.14 4.00 6.69
N CYS A 92 11.57 2.83 6.48
CA CYS A 92 11.03 2.40 5.18
C CYS A 92 9.89 3.31 4.73
N GLU A 93 8.94 3.60 5.60
CA GLU A 93 7.81 4.50 5.32
C GLU A 93 8.31 5.90 4.93
N ALA A 94 9.25 6.47 5.70
CA ALA A 94 9.82 7.77 5.41
C ALA A 94 10.55 7.80 4.06
N ALA A 95 11.36 6.77 3.77
CA ALA A 95 12.14 6.68 2.55
C ALA A 95 11.26 6.50 1.29
N LEU A 96 10.18 5.73 1.40
CA LEU A 96 9.29 5.40 0.29
C LEU A 96 8.10 6.35 0.14
N SER A 97 7.88 7.25 1.09
CA SER A 97 6.68 8.10 1.16
C SER A 97 6.42 8.90 -0.12
N CYS A 98 7.45 9.51 -0.71
CA CYS A 98 7.29 10.27 -1.95
C CYS A 98 7.00 9.37 -3.15
N GLN A 99 7.67 8.22 -3.24
CA GLN A 99 7.46 7.28 -4.34
C GLN A 99 6.04 6.69 -4.33
N GLY A 100 5.53 6.34 -3.15
CA GLY A 100 4.18 5.85 -2.98
C GLY A 100 3.14 6.87 -3.45
N PHE A 101 3.31 8.13 -3.08
CA PHE A 101 2.41 9.20 -3.48
C PHE A 101 2.34 9.37 -5.00
N PHE A 102 3.48 9.47 -5.67
CA PHE A 102 3.53 9.66 -7.13
C PHE A 102 3.04 8.46 -7.94
N LYS A 103 2.92 7.30 -7.34
CA LYS A 103 2.29 6.14 -7.99
C LYS A 103 0.77 6.13 -7.91
N LEU A 104 0.21 6.85 -6.95
CA LEU A 104 -1.24 6.91 -6.72
C LEU A 104 -1.93 8.03 -7.50
N VAL A 105 -1.19 8.98 -8.02
CA VAL A 105 -1.63 10.12 -8.82
C VAL A 105 -1.20 9.96 -10.26
#